data_9856f02a562a8d425070224b4684ece0
#
_entry.id   9856f02a562a8d425070224b4684ece0
#
_cell.length_a   1.000
_cell.length_b   1.000
_cell.length_c   1.000
_cell.angle_alpha   90.00
_cell.angle_beta   90.00
_cell.angle_gamma   90.00
#
_symmetry.space_group_name_H-M   'P 1'
#
loop_
_entity.id
_entity.type
_entity.pdbx_description
1 polymer ?
#
loop_
_entity_poly.entity_id
_entity_poly.type
_entity_poly.pdbx_seq_one_letter_code
_entity_poly.pdbx_strand_id
1 'polypeptide(L)'
;MIEKTYATPKGDIHYWISEKINDKQYTLVFLPGLTADHRLFDKQIEYFEGKENVFVWDAPGHAASWPFVMDFSLMDKAKWLDEILETEGIKQPVIIGQSMGGYVGQAYAEQFPEKLKGFVSIDSAPLQRRYVTSAEIWMLKRMEPVYYYYPWKSLLKSGTKGVATSEYGRKLMLDMMMEYDGDQGRYAKLSGHGFRILAEAMEKNLPYEIKCPALLICGDHDRAGSCIRYNKAWHKNTGIPLEWIKGAGHNSNTDEPEKINKLIENYLLQI
;
A
#
# COMPACT_ATOMS: atom_id res chain seq x y z
N MET A 1 -4.57 -16.97 -9.87
CA MET A 1 -3.29 -16.18 -9.86
C MET A 1 -2.09 -17.11 -9.97
N ILE A 2 -1.05 -16.73 -10.71
CA ILE A 2 0.22 -17.45 -10.86
C ILE A 2 1.27 -16.71 -10.03
N GLU A 3 1.93 -17.42 -9.11
CA GLU A 3 3.05 -16.89 -8.34
C GLU A 3 4.32 -16.83 -9.20
N LYS A 4 5.03 -15.71 -9.12
CA LYS A 4 6.31 -15.46 -9.77
C LYS A 4 7.27 -14.74 -8.83
N THR A 5 8.54 -14.71 -9.23
CA THR A 5 9.61 -14.09 -8.46
C THR A 5 10.46 -13.20 -9.34
N TYR A 6 10.81 -12.03 -8.85
CA TYR A 6 11.74 -11.10 -9.46
C TYR A 6 12.99 -10.97 -8.60
N ALA A 7 14.14 -11.40 -9.14
CA ALA A 7 15.41 -11.35 -8.42
C ALA A 7 16.02 -9.96 -8.44
N THR A 8 16.40 -9.46 -7.26
CA THR A 8 17.18 -8.22 -7.10
C THR A 8 18.51 -8.50 -6.38
N PRO A 9 19.49 -7.60 -6.45
CA PRO A 9 20.72 -7.76 -5.65
C PRO A 9 20.49 -7.76 -4.12
N LYS A 10 19.28 -7.40 -3.66
CA LYS A 10 18.94 -7.27 -2.23
C LYS A 10 18.06 -8.40 -1.71
N GLY A 11 17.51 -9.22 -2.59
CA GLY A 11 16.58 -10.32 -2.32
C GLY A 11 15.57 -10.49 -3.42
N ASP A 12 14.73 -11.48 -3.29
CA ASP A 12 13.71 -11.82 -4.25
C ASP A 12 12.38 -11.13 -3.89
N ILE A 13 11.67 -10.64 -4.91
CA ILE A 13 10.34 -10.04 -4.76
C ILE A 13 9.32 -11.04 -5.32
N HIS A 14 8.44 -11.52 -4.47
CA HIS A 14 7.34 -12.41 -4.86
C HIS A 14 6.10 -11.61 -5.24
N TYR A 15 5.45 -12.02 -6.32
CA TYR A 15 4.22 -11.43 -6.81
C TYR A 15 3.32 -12.46 -7.47
N TRP A 16 2.06 -12.13 -7.56
CA TRP A 16 1.04 -12.95 -8.20
C TRP A 16 0.38 -12.17 -9.33
N ILE A 17 0.19 -12.83 -10.46
CA ILE A 17 -0.45 -12.26 -11.63
C ILE A 17 -1.53 -13.20 -12.13
N SER A 18 -2.68 -12.65 -12.55
CA SER A 18 -3.70 -13.44 -13.24
C SER A 18 -3.22 -13.87 -14.62
N GLU A 19 -3.73 -14.99 -15.13
CA GLU A 19 -3.64 -15.25 -16.56
C GLU A 19 -4.29 -14.10 -17.33
N LYS A 20 -3.74 -13.73 -18.49
CA LYS A 20 -4.29 -12.66 -19.31
C LYS A 20 -5.70 -13.04 -19.77
N ILE A 21 -6.70 -12.33 -19.27
CA ILE A 21 -8.11 -12.66 -19.50
C ILE A 21 -8.69 -11.88 -20.68
N ASN A 22 -8.19 -10.67 -20.90
CA ASN A 22 -8.72 -9.79 -21.91
C ASN A 22 -7.60 -8.94 -22.53
N ASP A 23 -7.91 -8.32 -23.69
CA ASP A 23 -6.99 -7.43 -24.39
C ASP A 23 -7.03 -5.98 -23.87
N LYS A 24 -7.59 -5.72 -22.68
CA LYS A 24 -7.52 -4.41 -22.03
C LYS A 24 -6.05 -4.01 -21.89
N GLN A 25 -5.79 -2.75 -22.19
CA GLN A 25 -4.42 -2.23 -22.18
C GLN A 25 -3.89 -1.99 -20.75
N TYR A 26 -4.75 -2.05 -19.72
CA TYR A 26 -4.37 -1.84 -18.33
C TYR A 26 -4.47 -3.12 -17.47
N THR A 27 -3.75 -3.10 -16.36
CA THR A 27 -3.78 -4.14 -15.33
C THR A 27 -3.99 -3.47 -13.97
N LEU A 28 -4.84 -4.05 -13.13
CA LEU A 28 -5.02 -3.62 -11.73
C LEU A 28 -3.83 -4.09 -10.91
N VAL A 29 -3.10 -3.15 -10.33
CA VAL A 29 -1.88 -3.40 -9.55
C VAL A 29 -2.17 -3.09 -8.09
N PHE A 30 -2.39 -4.13 -7.28
CA PHE A 30 -2.68 -4.01 -5.84
C PHE A 30 -1.38 -3.97 -5.03
N LEU A 31 -1.22 -2.93 -4.23
CA LEU A 31 -0.04 -2.70 -3.39
C LEU A 31 -0.44 -2.67 -1.92
N PRO A 32 -0.11 -3.72 -1.12
CA PRO A 32 -0.41 -3.79 0.30
C PRO A 32 0.36 -2.75 1.13
N GLY A 33 -0.17 -2.50 2.33
CA GLY A 33 0.43 -1.63 3.33
C GLY A 33 1.65 -2.22 4.03
N LEU A 34 2.22 -1.45 4.95
CA LEU A 34 3.37 -1.87 5.75
C LEU A 34 2.97 -3.02 6.67
N THR A 35 3.81 -4.06 6.74
CA THR A 35 3.62 -5.31 7.49
C THR A 35 2.45 -6.19 7.02
N ALA A 36 1.74 -5.79 5.99
CA ALA A 36 0.76 -6.62 5.30
C ALA A 36 1.38 -7.33 4.08
N ASP A 37 0.71 -8.33 3.56
CA ASP A 37 1.08 -9.09 2.38
C ASP A 37 -0.06 -9.10 1.33
N HIS A 38 0.13 -9.85 0.23
CA HIS A 38 -0.83 -9.94 -0.87
C HIS A 38 -2.27 -10.28 -0.41
N ARG A 39 -2.44 -11.03 0.69
CA ARG A 39 -3.76 -11.42 1.24
C ARG A 39 -4.60 -10.23 1.70
N LEU A 40 -3.98 -9.05 1.93
CA LEU A 40 -4.72 -7.83 2.24
C LEU A 40 -5.76 -7.48 1.17
N PHE A 41 -5.52 -7.90 -0.06
CA PHE A 41 -6.39 -7.66 -1.21
C PHE A 41 -7.18 -8.89 -1.67
N ASP A 42 -7.25 -9.98 -0.89
CA ASP A 42 -7.96 -11.22 -1.28
C ASP A 42 -9.38 -10.94 -1.77
N LYS A 43 -10.14 -10.09 -1.09
CA LYS A 43 -11.52 -9.75 -1.48
C LYS A 43 -11.62 -8.92 -2.74
N GLN A 44 -10.61 -8.11 -3.05
CA GLN A 44 -10.52 -7.37 -4.30
C GLN A 44 -10.10 -8.30 -5.43
N ILE A 45 -9.11 -9.16 -5.20
CA ILE A 45 -8.64 -10.16 -6.16
C ILE A 45 -9.79 -11.11 -6.52
N GLU A 46 -10.49 -11.68 -5.52
CA GLU A 46 -11.66 -12.55 -5.72
C GLU A 46 -12.75 -11.87 -6.58
N TYR A 47 -12.94 -10.57 -6.43
CA TYR A 47 -13.95 -9.81 -7.18
C TYR A 47 -13.52 -9.52 -8.62
N PHE A 48 -12.26 -9.16 -8.85
CA PHE A 48 -11.76 -8.70 -10.14
C PHE A 48 -11.12 -9.80 -10.98
N GLU A 49 -10.59 -10.88 -10.36
CA GLU A 49 -10.07 -12.03 -11.10
C GLU A 49 -11.17 -12.63 -11.99
N GLY A 50 -10.88 -12.87 -13.25
CA GLY A 50 -11.88 -13.30 -14.24
C GLY A 50 -12.60 -12.16 -14.96
N LYS A 51 -12.48 -10.91 -14.50
CA LYS A 51 -13.03 -9.71 -15.15
C LYS A 51 -11.95 -8.76 -15.66
N GLU A 52 -10.86 -8.65 -14.91
CA GLU A 52 -9.74 -7.75 -15.17
C GLU A 52 -8.41 -8.49 -15.08
N ASN A 53 -7.36 -7.96 -15.71
CA ASN A 53 -6.00 -8.39 -15.45
C ASN A 53 -5.58 -7.86 -14.09
N VAL A 54 -5.05 -8.74 -13.23
CA VAL A 54 -4.73 -8.42 -11.82
C VAL A 54 -3.29 -8.78 -11.51
N PHE A 55 -2.64 -7.91 -10.75
CA PHE A 55 -1.32 -8.09 -10.17
C PHE A 55 -1.37 -7.72 -8.69
N VAL A 56 -0.66 -8.47 -7.85
CA VAL A 56 -0.41 -8.15 -6.44
C VAL A 56 0.97 -8.65 -6.04
N TRP A 57 1.63 -8.00 -5.12
CA TRP A 57 2.94 -8.41 -4.64
C TRP A 57 3.02 -8.51 -3.11
N ASP A 58 4.01 -9.25 -2.64
CA ASP A 58 4.58 -9.03 -1.33
C ASP A 58 5.70 -8.01 -1.49
N ALA A 59 5.55 -6.85 -0.89
CA ALA A 59 6.54 -5.78 -1.06
C ALA A 59 7.92 -6.21 -0.54
N PRO A 60 9.04 -5.65 -1.03
CA PRO A 60 10.38 -6.00 -0.58
C PRO A 60 10.50 -6.10 0.94
N GLY A 61 10.94 -7.25 1.44
CA GLY A 61 11.09 -7.56 2.86
C GLY A 61 9.83 -8.04 3.57
N HIS A 62 8.67 -8.12 2.89
CA HIS A 62 7.40 -8.61 3.46
C HIS A 62 7.17 -10.08 3.09
N ALA A 63 6.55 -10.83 3.98
CA ALA A 63 6.08 -12.20 3.79
C ALA A 63 6.99 -13.05 2.89
N ALA A 64 6.53 -13.51 1.71
CA ALA A 64 7.31 -14.33 0.79
C ALA A 64 8.56 -13.62 0.22
N SER A 65 8.56 -12.28 0.18
CA SER A 65 9.73 -11.47 -0.23
C SER A 65 10.77 -11.27 0.89
N TRP A 66 10.79 -12.14 1.90
CA TRP A 66 11.82 -12.22 2.91
C TRP A 66 12.66 -13.51 2.70
N PRO A 67 14.01 -13.48 2.88
CA PRO A 67 14.84 -12.38 3.41
C PRO A 67 15.17 -11.31 2.37
N PHE A 68 15.34 -10.07 2.82
CA PHE A 68 15.66 -8.92 1.98
C PHE A 68 16.61 -7.94 2.70
N VAL A 69 17.57 -7.36 1.97
CA VAL A 69 18.49 -6.36 2.54
C VAL A 69 17.78 -5.03 2.68
N MET A 70 17.57 -4.57 3.92
CA MET A 70 16.72 -3.41 4.26
C MET A 70 17.51 -2.09 4.20
N ASP A 71 18.09 -1.77 3.03
CA ASP A 71 18.84 -0.52 2.75
C ASP A 71 18.40 0.16 1.45
N PHE A 72 17.11 0.11 1.16
CA PHE A 72 16.48 0.68 -0.03
C PHE A 72 15.52 1.83 0.34
N SER A 73 15.24 2.68 -0.63
CA SER A 73 14.31 3.80 -0.51
C SER A 73 12.90 3.46 -1.03
N LEU A 74 11.96 4.37 -0.80
CA LEU A 74 10.62 4.27 -1.39
C LEU A 74 10.68 4.35 -2.94
N MET A 75 11.64 5.11 -3.48
CA MET A 75 11.86 5.23 -4.92
C MET A 75 12.39 3.93 -5.51
N ASP A 76 13.23 3.19 -4.78
CA ASP A 76 13.69 1.86 -5.23
C ASP A 76 12.54 0.86 -5.30
N LYS A 77 11.59 0.91 -4.35
CA LYS A 77 10.36 0.08 -4.44
C LYS A 77 9.58 0.37 -5.72
N ALA A 78 9.39 1.64 -6.05
CA ALA A 78 8.67 2.04 -7.26
C ALA A 78 9.42 1.62 -8.54
N LYS A 79 10.75 1.68 -8.52
CA LYS A 79 11.60 1.23 -9.62
C LYS A 79 11.50 -0.29 -9.83
N TRP A 80 11.61 -1.09 -8.77
CA TRP A 80 11.44 -2.54 -8.88
C TRP A 80 10.03 -2.92 -9.33
N LEU A 81 9.01 -2.20 -8.88
CA LEU A 81 7.65 -2.39 -9.38
C LEU A 81 7.61 -2.17 -10.90
N ASP A 82 8.18 -1.08 -11.41
CA ASP A 82 8.23 -0.77 -12.84
C ASP A 82 8.96 -1.88 -13.63
N GLU A 83 10.12 -2.32 -13.15
CA GLU A 83 10.91 -3.39 -13.77
C GLU A 83 10.13 -4.72 -13.85
N ILE A 84 9.36 -5.05 -12.79
CA ILE A 84 8.48 -6.23 -12.77
C ILE A 84 7.35 -6.06 -13.80
N LEU A 85 6.67 -4.90 -13.79
CA LEU A 85 5.58 -4.63 -14.72
C LEU A 85 6.05 -4.65 -16.18
N GLU A 86 7.24 -4.13 -16.48
CA GLU A 86 7.86 -4.24 -17.81
C GLU A 86 8.15 -5.70 -18.20
N THR A 87 8.68 -6.50 -17.28
CA THR A 87 8.94 -7.93 -17.50
C THR A 87 7.67 -8.70 -17.84
N GLU A 88 6.54 -8.33 -17.23
CA GLU A 88 5.22 -8.91 -17.48
C GLU A 88 4.49 -8.26 -18.69
N GLY A 89 5.09 -7.28 -19.36
CA GLY A 89 4.47 -6.58 -20.48
C GLY A 89 3.32 -5.66 -20.09
N ILE A 90 3.22 -5.26 -18.82
CA ILE A 90 2.19 -4.36 -18.28
C ILE A 90 2.60 -2.92 -18.53
N LYS A 91 2.00 -2.28 -19.53
CA LYS A 91 2.39 -0.93 -19.99
C LYS A 91 1.62 0.19 -19.33
N GLN A 92 0.40 -0.06 -18.89
CA GLN A 92 -0.52 0.93 -18.33
C GLN A 92 -1.12 0.40 -17.02
N PRO A 93 -0.36 0.39 -15.90
CA PRO A 93 -0.89 -0.04 -14.62
C PRO A 93 -1.94 0.96 -14.09
N VAL A 94 -3.00 0.42 -13.48
CA VAL A 94 -3.89 1.13 -12.57
C VAL A 94 -3.47 0.73 -11.16
N ILE A 95 -2.74 1.61 -10.48
CA ILE A 95 -2.21 1.31 -9.15
C ILE A 95 -3.27 1.56 -8.10
N ILE A 96 -3.53 0.55 -7.27
CA ILE A 96 -4.47 0.56 -6.15
C ILE A 96 -3.65 0.24 -4.89
N GLY A 97 -3.27 1.28 -4.16
CA GLY A 97 -2.37 1.15 -3.02
C GLY A 97 -3.06 1.43 -1.69
N GLN A 98 -2.95 0.50 -0.73
CA GLN A 98 -3.40 0.69 0.64
C GLN A 98 -2.23 1.17 1.52
N SER A 99 -2.43 2.24 2.31
CA SER A 99 -1.43 2.75 3.26
C SER A 99 -0.04 2.93 2.61
N MET A 100 0.97 2.16 3.03
CA MET A 100 2.32 2.19 2.43
C MET A 100 2.30 1.90 0.92
N GLY A 101 1.40 1.05 0.44
CA GLY A 101 1.21 0.79 -0.98
C GLY A 101 0.78 2.03 -1.76
N GLY A 102 -0.05 2.90 -1.15
CA GLY A 102 -0.41 4.19 -1.74
C GLY A 102 0.77 5.16 -1.84
N TYR A 103 1.72 5.12 -0.90
CA TYR A 103 2.96 5.89 -1.02
C TYR A 103 3.90 5.34 -2.10
N VAL A 104 3.95 4.01 -2.28
CA VAL A 104 4.68 3.42 -3.42
C VAL A 104 4.06 3.85 -4.74
N GLY A 105 2.72 3.88 -4.84
CA GLY A 105 2.02 4.39 -6.01
C GLY A 105 2.33 5.86 -6.33
N GLN A 106 2.44 6.72 -5.31
CA GLN A 106 2.86 8.12 -5.50
C GLN A 106 4.34 8.23 -5.93
N ALA A 107 5.21 7.38 -5.39
CA ALA A 107 6.62 7.32 -5.82
C ALA A 107 6.74 6.80 -7.27
N TYR A 108 5.85 5.89 -7.67
CA TYR A 108 5.74 5.44 -9.07
C TYR A 108 5.27 6.57 -10.00
N ALA A 109 4.22 7.29 -9.60
CA ALA A 109 3.71 8.44 -10.35
C ALA A 109 4.76 9.55 -10.54
N GLU A 110 5.65 9.76 -9.55
CA GLU A 110 6.74 10.73 -9.63
C GLU A 110 7.80 10.30 -10.64
N GLN A 111 8.15 9.01 -10.68
CA GLN A 111 9.22 8.49 -11.53
C GLN A 111 8.75 8.16 -12.96
N PHE A 112 7.53 7.66 -13.11
CA PHE A 112 6.98 7.10 -14.35
C PHE A 112 5.59 7.68 -14.67
N PRO A 113 5.41 9.01 -14.68
CA PRO A 113 4.09 9.63 -14.81
C PRO A 113 3.37 9.25 -16.11
N GLU A 114 4.11 9.00 -17.19
CA GLU A 114 3.55 8.65 -18.51
C GLU A 114 3.07 7.19 -18.61
N LYS A 115 3.52 6.32 -17.68
CA LYS A 115 3.11 4.91 -17.68
C LYS A 115 1.83 4.69 -16.87
N LEU A 116 1.58 5.52 -15.85
CA LEU A 116 0.48 5.33 -14.90
C LEU A 116 -0.86 5.67 -15.55
N LYS A 117 -1.71 4.67 -15.74
CA LYS A 117 -3.06 4.83 -16.32
C LYS A 117 -4.05 5.43 -15.33
N GLY A 118 -3.96 5.03 -14.06
CA GLY A 118 -4.85 5.48 -13.00
C GLY A 118 -4.31 5.19 -11.61
N PHE A 119 -4.81 5.91 -10.60
CA PHE A 119 -4.36 5.78 -9.22
C PHE A 119 -5.51 5.77 -8.23
N VAL A 120 -5.59 4.74 -7.40
CA VAL A 120 -6.53 4.65 -6.26
C VAL A 120 -5.73 4.57 -4.98
N SER A 121 -5.92 5.55 -4.10
CA SER A 121 -5.29 5.61 -2.77
C SER A 121 -6.29 5.16 -1.71
N ILE A 122 -6.03 4.06 -1.03
CA ILE A 122 -6.87 3.53 0.05
C ILE A 122 -6.15 3.75 1.38
N ASP A 123 -6.76 4.50 2.28
CA ASP A 123 -6.24 4.77 3.63
C ASP A 123 -4.75 5.18 3.64
N SER A 124 -4.31 5.88 2.60
CA SER A 124 -2.98 6.46 2.48
C SER A 124 -3.06 7.98 2.56
N ALA A 125 -1.92 8.66 2.49
CA ALA A 125 -1.86 10.11 2.60
C ALA A 125 -0.86 10.70 1.58
N PRO A 126 -0.86 12.01 1.31
CA PRO A 126 0.07 12.60 0.35
C PRO A 126 1.51 12.57 0.87
N LEU A 127 2.46 12.25 -0.03
CA LEU A 127 3.90 12.29 0.25
C LEU A 127 4.48 13.70 0.32
N GLN A 128 3.76 14.68 -0.21
CA GLN A 128 4.26 16.05 -0.32
C GLN A 128 4.58 16.64 1.05
N ARG A 129 5.78 17.21 1.17
CA ARG A 129 6.34 17.78 2.42
C ARG A 129 5.42 18.79 3.10
N ARG A 130 4.63 19.53 2.33
CA ARG A 130 3.69 20.56 2.83
C ARG A 130 2.59 20.06 3.76
N TYR A 131 2.28 18.75 3.71
CA TYR A 131 1.22 18.16 4.55
C TYR A 131 1.73 17.66 5.90
N VAL A 132 3.04 17.47 6.05
CA VAL A 132 3.65 16.79 7.21
C VAL A 132 4.55 17.76 7.97
N THR A 133 4.49 17.70 9.29
CA THR A 133 5.33 18.51 10.17
C THR A 133 6.73 17.89 10.33
N SER A 134 7.72 18.72 10.68
CA SER A 134 9.07 18.22 10.98
C SER A 134 9.11 17.29 12.18
N ALA A 135 8.20 17.48 13.16
CA ALA A 135 8.07 16.60 14.32
C ALA A 135 7.57 15.21 13.93
N GLU A 136 6.57 15.12 13.04
CA GLU A 136 6.07 13.84 12.51
C GLU A 136 7.18 13.09 11.75
N ILE A 137 7.93 13.78 10.88
CA ILE A 137 9.07 13.19 10.16
C ILE A 137 10.13 12.67 11.13
N TRP A 138 10.46 13.47 12.15
CA TRP A 138 11.42 13.09 13.19
C TRP A 138 10.97 11.83 13.94
N MET A 139 9.68 11.74 14.27
CA MET A 139 9.07 10.57 14.93
C MET A 139 9.12 9.34 14.03
N LEU A 140 8.70 9.45 12.77
CA LEU A 140 8.69 8.33 11.82
C LEU A 140 10.06 7.67 11.69
N LYS A 141 11.14 8.46 11.65
CA LYS A 141 12.52 7.95 11.58
C LYS A 141 12.96 7.15 12.82
N ARG A 142 12.18 7.16 13.91
CA ARG A 142 12.52 6.54 15.21
C ARG A 142 11.55 5.46 15.65
N MET A 143 10.76 4.92 14.73
CA MET A 143 9.72 3.95 15.08
C MET A 143 10.26 2.54 15.37
N GLU A 144 11.44 2.17 14.85
CA GLU A 144 12.00 0.81 15.03
C GLU A 144 12.14 0.41 16.50
N PRO A 145 12.77 1.21 17.40
CA PRO A 145 12.84 0.87 18.82
C PRO A 145 11.46 0.75 19.48
N VAL A 146 10.47 1.55 19.04
CA VAL A 146 9.11 1.47 19.58
C VAL A 146 8.54 0.07 19.34
N TYR A 147 8.63 -0.46 18.11
CA TYR A 147 8.15 -1.79 17.79
C TYR A 147 9.00 -2.90 18.42
N TYR A 148 10.28 -2.68 18.58
CA TYR A 148 11.19 -3.66 19.18
C TYR A 148 10.90 -3.90 20.67
N TYR A 149 10.65 -2.82 21.43
CA TYR A 149 10.41 -2.89 22.88
C TYR A 149 8.94 -3.01 23.26
N TYR A 150 8.00 -2.83 22.30
CA TYR A 150 6.58 -2.97 22.62
C TYR A 150 6.23 -4.44 22.87
N PRO A 151 5.57 -4.80 24.01
CA PRO A 151 5.26 -6.20 24.31
C PRO A 151 4.45 -6.85 23.18
N TRP A 152 4.98 -7.95 22.62
CA TRP A 152 4.43 -8.58 21.41
C TRP A 152 2.93 -8.88 21.47
N LYS A 153 2.46 -9.52 22.57
CA LYS A 153 1.02 -9.80 22.76
C LYS A 153 0.15 -8.53 22.76
N SER A 154 0.69 -7.45 23.30
CA SER A 154 -0.02 -6.16 23.27
C SER A 154 0.00 -5.53 21.89
N LEU A 155 1.11 -5.69 21.15
CA LEU A 155 1.25 -5.23 19.77
C LEU A 155 0.28 -5.96 18.84
N LEU A 156 0.16 -7.28 18.94
CA LEU A 156 -0.84 -8.06 18.19
C LEU A 156 -2.26 -7.53 18.43
N LYS A 157 -2.61 -7.32 19.70
CA LYS A 157 -3.94 -6.84 20.07
C LYS A 157 -4.21 -5.39 19.61
N SER A 158 -3.24 -4.49 19.80
CA SER A 158 -3.39 -3.08 19.41
C SER A 158 -3.27 -2.88 17.90
N GLY A 159 -2.37 -3.58 17.25
CA GLY A 159 -2.17 -3.54 15.80
C GLY A 159 -3.42 -3.96 15.05
N THR A 160 -3.99 -5.13 15.39
CA THR A 160 -5.19 -5.64 14.71
C THR A 160 -6.41 -4.74 14.93
N LYS A 161 -6.64 -4.27 16.18
CA LYS A 161 -7.77 -3.38 16.50
C LYS A 161 -7.56 -1.95 16.00
N GLY A 162 -6.32 -1.53 15.84
CA GLY A 162 -5.99 -0.18 15.40
C GLY A 162 -6.17 0.03 13.90
N VAL A 163 -6.06 -1.06 13.11
CA VAL A 163 -6.13 -0.96 11.64
C VAL A 163 -7.46 -1.43 11.06
N ALA A 164 -8.22 -2.30 11.73
CA ALA A 164 -9.48 -2.82 11.21
C ALA A 164 -10.62 -2.77 12.23
N THR A 165 -11.83 -2.52 11.75
CA THR A 165 -13.07 -2.51 12.53
C THR A 165 -13.86 -3.82 12.38
N SER A 166 -13.78 -4.46 11.21
CA SER A 166 -14.45 -5.74 10.94
C SER A 166 -13.76 -6.92 11.63
N GLU A 167 -14.49 -8.00 11.87
CA GLU A 167 -13.93 -9.24 12.40
C GLU A 167 -12.97 -9.88 11.36
N TYR A 168 -13.37 -9.87 10.10
CA TYR A 168 -12.56 -10.38 8.99
C TYR A 168 -11.22 -9.64 8.88
N GLY A 169 -11.25 -8.31 8.82
CA GLY A 169 -10.04 -7.49 8.72
C GLY A 169 -9.09 -7.66 9.92
N ARG A 170 -9.65 -7.75 11.14
CA ARG A 170 -8.85 -8.01 12.35
C ARG A 170 -8.20 -9.39 12.34
N LYS A 171 -8.96 -10.42 11.95
CA LYS A 171 -8.43 -11.79 11.86
C LYS A 171 -7.32 -11.86 10.81
N LEU A 172 -7.56 -11.33 9.62
CA LEU A 172 -6.59 -11.32 8.54
C LEU A 172 -5.30 -10.60 8.96
N MET A 173 -5.41 -9.42 9.59
CA MET A 173 -4.23 -8.71 10.08
C MET A 173 -3.50 -9.48 11.18
N LEU A 174 -4.23 -10.17 12.06
CA LEU A 174 -3.63 -11.05 13.07
C LEU A 174 -2.85 -12.18 12.42
N ASP A 175 -3.44 -12.85 11.43
CA ASP A 175 -2.79 -13.96 10.71
C ASP A 175 -1.49 -13.50 10.02
N MET A 176 -1.47 -12.31 9.41
CA MET A 176 -0.25 -11.70 8.83
C MET A 176 0.80 -11.36 9.91
N MET A 177 0.38 -10.78 11.04
CA MET A 177 1.31 -10.45 12.13
C MET A 177 1.88 -11.70 12.79
N MET A 178 1.13 -12.80 12.86
CA MET A 178 1.61 -14.07 13.45
C MET A 178 2.76 -14.71 12.64
N GLU A 179 3.00 -14.32 11.41
CA GLU A 179 4.20 -14.74 10.65
C GLU A 179 5.50 -14.23 11.26
N TYR A 180 5.42 -13.23 12.13
CA TYR A 180 6.55 -12.69 12.89
C TYR A 180 6.60 -13.22 14.34
N ASP A 181 5.72 -14.18 14.71
CA ASP A 181 5.75 -14.75 16.06
C ASP A 181 7.07 -15.46 16.31
N GLY A 182 7.71 -15.16 17.44
CA GLY A 182 9.06 -15.61 17.72
C GLY A 182 10.19 -14.78 17.08
N ASP A 183 9.89 -13.84 16.17
CA ASP A 183 10.87 -12.93 15.55
C ASP A 183 10.38 -11.48 15.52
N GLN A 184 10.09 -10.92 16.70
CA GLN A 184 9.69 -9.53 16.86
C GLN A 184 10.74 -8.55 16.32
N GLY A 185 12.01 -8.95 16.32
CA GLY A 185 13.11 -8.15 15.76
C GLY A 185 12.92 -7.91 14.25
N ARG A 186 12.51 -8.94 13.50
CA ARG A 186 12.15 -8.81 12.08
C ARG A 186 10.98 -7.84 11.87
N TYR A 187 9.91 -7.99 12.64
CA TYR A 187 8.76 -7.07 12.58
C TYR A 187 9.17 -5.62 12.85
N ALA A 188 9.96 -5.38 13.91
CA ALA A 188 10.44 -4.06 14.27
C ALA A 188 11.33 -3.44 13.19
N LYS A 189 12.27 -4.24 12.63
CA LYS A 189 13.15 -3.81 11.54
C LYS A 189 12.37 -3.44 10.28
N LEU A 190 11.40 -4.27 9.88
CA LEU A 190 10.55 -4.00 8.72
C LEU A 190 9.72 -2.74 8.92
N SER A 191 9.04 -2.62 10.07
CA SER A 191 8.21 -1.46 10.41
C SER A 191 9.05 -0.18 10.48
N GLY A 192 10.18 -0.22 11.17
CA GLY A 192 11.09 0.90 11.33
C GLY A 192 11.68 1.36 9.99
N HIS A 193 12.09 0.42 9.15
CA HIS A 193 12.56 0.71 7.80
C HIS A 193 11.47 1.38 6.96
N GLY A 194 10.24 0.83 6.95
CA GLY A 194 9.12 1.39 6.22
C GLY A 194 8.83 2.84 6.61
N PHE A 195 8.75 3.15 7.89
CA PHE A 195 8.53 4.52 8.37
C PHE A 195 9.72 5.45 8.07
N ARG A 196 10.95 4.93 8.12
CA ARG A 196 12.14 5.72 7.79
C ARG A 196 12.15 6.12 6.33
N ILE A 197 11.95 5.19 5.38
CA ILE A 197 11.94 5.51 3.95
C ILE A 197 10.77 6.41 3.54
N LEU A 198 9.64 6.31 4.24
CA LEU A 198 8.51 7.22 4.10
C LEU A 198 8.93 8.66 4.51
N ALA A 199 9.53 8.82 5.67
CA ALA A 199 10.02 10.10 6.15
C ALA A 199 11.08 10.71 5.23
N GLU A 200 12.02 9.89 4.74
CA GLU A 200 13.06 10.31 3.78
C GLU A 200 12.47 10.74 2.44
N ALA A 201 11.42 10.07 1.95
CA ALA A 201 10.71 10.46 0.74
C ALA A 201 10.03 11.84 0.92
N MET A 202 9.39 12.07 2.07
CA MET A 202 8.80 13.38 2.39
C MET A 202 9.84 14.48 2.50
N GLU A 203 11.04 14.21 3.06
CA GLU A 203 12.14 15.17 3.17
C GLU A 203 12.74 15.56 1.81
N LYS A 204 12.71 14.68 0.82
CA LYS A 204 13.14 15.00 -0.54
C LYS A 204 12.31 16.13 -1.16
N ASN A 205 11.13 16.38 -0.62
CA ASN A 205 10.24 17.48 -1.05
C ASN A 205 9.98 17.51 -2.56
N LEU A 206 9.84 16.31 -3.17
CA LEU A 206 9.47 16.19 -4.57
C LEU A 206 7.97 16.54 -4.76
N PRO A 207 7.56 16.89 -5.98
CA PRO A 207 6.17 17.28 -6.28
C PRO A 207 5.15 16.21 -5.94
N TYR A 208 5.44 14.94 -6.22
CA TYR A 208 4.51 13.81 -6.08
C TYR A 208 3.13 14.12 -6.64
N GLU A 209 3.12 14.72 -7.84
CA GLU A 209 1.88 15.06 -8.54
C GLU A 209 1.27 13.82 -9.20
N ILE A 210 -0.01 13.61 -8.99
CA ILE A 210 -0.77 12.58 -9.70
C ILE A 210 -1.36 13.21 -10.96
N LYS A 211 -0.82 12.86 -12.12
CA LYS A 211 -1.20 13.43 -13.43
C LYS A 211 -2.25 12.59 -14.17
N CYS A 212 -2.53 11.37 -13.71
CA CYS A 212 -3.58 10.51 -14.24
C CYS A 212 -4.89 10.69 -13.45
N PRO A 213 -6.02 10.16 -13.93
CA PRO A 213 -7.23 10.03 -13.12
C PRO A 213 -6.91 9.39 -11.78
N ALA A 214 -7.51 9.89 -10.70
CA ALA A 214 -7.25 9.39 -9.36
C ALA A 214 -8.48 9.40 -8.47
N LEU A 215 -8.49 8.50 -7.46
CA LEU A 215 -9.52 8.39 -6.44
C LEU A 215 -8.86 8.20 -5.07
N LEU A 216 -9.29 8.97 -4.08
CA LEU A 216 -8.94 8.79 -2.68
C LEU A 216 -10.08 8.06 -1.98
N ILE A 217 -9.74 7.06 -1.17
CA ILE A 217 -10.67 6.31 -0.32
C ILE A 217 -10.12 6.33 1.09
N CYS A 218 -10.95 6.62 2.08
CA CYS A 218 -10.51 6.67 3.47
C CYS A 218 -11.62 6.20 4.42
N GLY A 219 -11.28 5.31 5.35
CA GLY A 219 -12.15 4.93 6.45
C GLY A 219 -12.41 6.12 7.38
N ASP A 220 -13.67 6.35 7.76
CA ASP A 220 -14.01 7.47 8.66
C ASP A 220 -13.60 7.20 10.13
N HIS A 221 -13.24 5.96 10.45
CA HIS A 221 -12.65 5.54 11.72
C HIS A 221 -11.14 5.24 11.62
N ASP A 222 -10.47 5.66 10.53
CA ASP A 222 -9.02 5.48 10.40
C ASP A 222 -8.27 6.26 11.49
N ARG A 223 -7.49 5.54 12.29
CA ARG A 223 -6.68 6.08 13.40
C ARG A 223 -5.18 5.97 13.15
N ALA A 224 -4.75 5.60 11.95
CA ALA A 224 -3.35 5.54 11.61
C ALA A 224 -2.80 6.96 11.36
N GLY A 225 -2.09 7.47 12.35
CA GLY A 225 -1.54 8.82 12.30
C GLY A 225 -2.60 9.90 12.06
N SER A 226 -2.37 10.72 11.05
CA SER A 226 -3.28 11.82 10.67
C SER A 226 -3.98 11.58 9.32
N CYS A 227 -4.19 10.32 8.94
CA CYS A 227 -4.68 9.93 7.61
C CYS A 227 -5.96 10.69 7.21
N ILE A 228 -6.98 10.74 8.08
CA ILE A 228 -8.23 11.49 7.85
C ILE A 228 -7.95 12.97 7.54
N ARG A 229 -7.11 13.61 8.36
CA ARG A 229 -6.77 15.04 8.19
C ARG A 229 -6.05 15.28 6.86
N TYR A 230 -5.13 14.40 6.51
CA TYR A 230 -4.33 14.53 5.29
C TYR A 230 -5.16 14.26 4.04
N ASN A 231 -6.05 13.29 4.05
CA ASN A 231 -6.94 13.03 2.90
C ASN A 231 -7.90 14.20 2.66
N LYS A 232 -8.47 14.81 3.71
CA LYS A 232 -9.27 16.03 3.59
C LYS A 232 -8.49 17.18 2.95
N ALA A 233 -7.25 17.38 3.40
CA ALA A 233 -6.39 18.44 2.86
C ALA A 233 -5.95 18.12 1.43
N TRP A 234 -5.64 16.87 1.11
CA TRP A 234 -5.26 16.44 -0.23
C TRP A 234 -6.39 16.68 -1.23
N HIS A 235 -7.58 16.17 -0.93
CA HIS A 235 -8.79 16.44 -1.73
C HIS A 235 -9.02 17.94 -1.94
N LYS A 236 -9.01 18.72 -0.86
CA LYS A 236 -9.24 20.18 -0.91
C LYS A 236 -8.24 20.89 -1.82
N ASN A 237 -6.97 20.49 -1.81
CA ASN A 237 -5.90 21.17 -2.52
C ASN A 237 -5.74 20.74 -3.97
N THR A 238 -6.20 19.52 -4.33
CA THR A 238 -5.99 18.95 -5.66
C THR A 238 -7.28 18.73 -6.45
N GLY A 239 -8.43 18.70 -5.78
CA GLY A 239 -9.71 18.35 -6.40
C GLY A 239 -9.88 16.84 -6.68
N ILE A 240 -8.90 15.98 -6.35
CA ILE A 240 -9.04 14.53 -6.50
C ILE A 240 -10.26 14.06 -5.68
N PRO A 241 -11.21 13.30 -6.25
CA PRO A 241 -12.37 12.80 -5.52
C PRO A 241 -11.96 12.01 -4.26
N LEU A 242 -12.71 12.19 -3.17
CA LEU A 242 -12.49 11.51 -1.91
C LEU A 242 -13.78 10.83 -1.44
N GLU A 243 -13.72 9.51 -1.30
CA GLU A 243 -14.81 8.66 -0.81
C GLU A 243 -14.58 8.22 0.62
N TRP A 244 -15.55 8.45 1.49
CA TRP A 244 -15.52 8.02 2.87
C TRP A 244 -16.18 6.66 3.06
N ILE A 245 -15.47 5.74 3.72
CA ILE A 245 -16.00 4.42 4.06
C ILE A 245 -16.51 4.46 5.49
N LYS A 246 -17.82 4.52 5.63
CA LYS A 246 -18.48 4.64 6.94
C LYS A 246 -18.23 3.41 7.80
N GLY A 247 -17.73 3.64 9.02
CA GLY A 247 -17.45 2.60 10.00
C GLY A 247 -16.13 1.84 9.80
N ALA A 248 -15.41 2.09 8.69
CA ALA A 248 -14.15 1.42 8.40
C ALA A 248 -12.95 2.07 9.07
N GLY A 249 -11.97 1.26 9.44
CA GLY A 249 -10.66 1.67 9.95
C GLY A 249 -9.65 1.94 8.86
N HIS A 250 -8.37 1.70 9.18
CA HIS A 250 -7.23 1.91 8.26
C HIS A 250 -7.14 0.85 7.15
N ASN A 251 -7.74 -0.31 7.34
CA ASN A 251 -7.85 -1.35 6.31
C ASN A 251 -9.28 -1.36 5.76
N SER A 252 -9.74 -0.23 5.21
CA SER A 252 -11.12 -0.09 4.74
C SER A 252 -11.47 -1.08 3.62
N ASN A 253 -10.48 -1.54 2.86
CA ASN A 253 -10.63 -2.58 1.84
C ASN A 253 -10.98 -3.97 2.41
N THR A 254 -10.61 -4.24 3.67
CA THR A 254 -11.00 -5.47 4.38
C THR A 254 -12.22 -5.27 5.28
N ASP A 255 -12.49 -4.04 5.72
CA ASP A 255 -13.64 -3.73 6.56
C ASP A 255 -14.95 -3.67 5.75
N GLU A 256 -14.90 -3.09 4.55
CA GLU A 256 -16.04 -2.90 3.65
C GLU A 256 -15.69 -3.31 2.20
N PRO A 257 -15.30 -4.58 1.96
CA PRO A 257 -14.73 -5.01 0.68
C PRO A 257 -15.69 -4.81 -0.50
N GLU A 258 -16.98 -5.07 -0.31
CA GLU A 258 -17.99 -4.92 -1.38
C GLU A 258 -18.11 -3.47 -1.83
N LYS A 259 -18.10 -2.54 -0.88
CA LYS A 259 -18.16 -1.11 -1.17
C LYS A 259 -16.90 -0.64 -1.89
N ILE A 260 -15.73 -1.07 -1.43
CA ILE A 260 -14.45 -0.77 -2.06
C ILE A 260 -14.41 -1.31 -3.50
N ASN A 261 -14.84 -2.56 -3.72
CA ASN A 261 -14.90 -3.17 -5.04
C ASN A 261 -15.78 -2.36 -6.00
N LYS A 262 -16.94 -1.90 -5.53
CA LYS A 262 -17.84 -1.05 -6.34
C LYS A 262 -17.25 0.33 -6.65
N LEU A 263 -16.54 0.95 -5.71
CA LEU A 263 -15.86 2.22 -5.95
C LEU A 263 -14.75 2.08 -6.99
N ILE A 264 -13.94 1.02 -6.91
CA ILE A 264 -12.92 0.72 -7.91
C ILE A 264 -13.58 0.43 -9.27
N GLU A 265 -14.61 -0.41 -9.32
CA GLU A 265 -15.34 -0.72 -10.57
C GLU A 265 -15.90 0.56 -11.24
N ASN A 266 -16.54 1.43 -10.46
CA ASN A 266 -17.07 2.70 -10.96
C ASN A 266 -15.98 3.66 -11.44
N TYR A 267 -14.82 3.66 -10.75
CA TYR A 267 -13.66 4.43 -11.17
C TYR A 267 -13.09 3.91 -12.51
N LEU A 268 -13.00 2.60 -12.71
CA LEU A 268 -12.53 1.99 -13.96
C LEU A 268 -13.40 2.31 -15.17
N LEU A 269 -14.69 2.58 -14.98
CA LEU A 269 -15.59 3.02 -16.06
C LEU A 269 -15.33 4.46 -16.54
N GLN A 270 -14.52 5.22 -15.82
CA GLN A 270 -14.23 6.63 -16.09
C GLN A 270 -12.86 6.87 -16.74
N ILE A 271 -12.02 5.84 -16.88
CA ILE A 271 -10.61 5.98 -17.32
C ILE A 271 -10.29 5.25 -18.62
#